data_aa8653fb88f5aea1679bf31023838511
#
_entry.id   aa8653fb88f5aea1679bf31023838511
#
_cell.length_a   1.000
_cell.length_b   1.000
_cell.length_c   1.000
_cell.angle_alpha   90.00
_cell.angle_beta   90.00
_cell.angle_gamma   90.00
#
_symmetry.space_group_name_H-M   'P 1'
#
loop_
_entity.id
_entity.type
_entity.pdbx_description
1 polymer ?
#
loop_
_entity_poly.entity_id
_entity_poly.type
_entity_poly.pdbx_seq_one_letter_code
_entity_poly.pdbx_strand_id
1 'polypeptide(L)'
;MLRGRMAPRNRGSRAHWSKVEPAGNDIISLFPPLFRVPILMKILVPIKRVVDYNVKVRVKPDGTGVDTANVKMSMNPFDEIAVEEAVRLKEKGIATEIVAVTCGVAACQETLRTALALGADRAILVETDVELQPLAVAKLLAALVGKEQPQLVILGKQAIDDDANQTGQMLAALLDWPQAAFASKLDIADGGATVKREVDGGLETVQFKLPAVVTADLRLNEPRYATLPNIMKAKKKPMETTNPATLGVDVTPRLTTVRVVEPPKRKGGGKVADVQELVAKLRNEAKVIN
;
A
#
# COMPACT_ATOMS: atom_id res chain seq x y z
N MET A 1 -13.52 50.28 -19.84
CA MET A 1 -13.73 49.34 -21.01
C MET A 1 -12.36 48.89 -21.48
N LEU A 2 -11.95 47.70 -21.14
CA LEU A 2 -10.85 46.98 -21.79
C LEU A 2 -11.16 45.48 -21.68
N ARG A 3 -11.62 44.91 -22.79
CA ARG A 3 -11.87 43.47 -22.93
C ARG A 3 -10.55 42.79 -23.30
N GLY A 4 -9.97 42.04 -22.34
CA GLY A 4 -8.88 41.09 -22.60
C GLY A 4 -9.43 39.81 -23.24
N ARG A 5 -8.97 39.47 -24.43
CA ARG A 5 -9.27 38.18 -25.10
C ARG A 5 -8.48 37.07 -24.45
N MET A 6 -9.14 36.06 -23.90
CA MET A 6 -8.52 34.79 -23.52
C MET A 6 -8.21 33.96 -24.77
N ALA A 7 -6.97 33.50 -24.89
CA ALA A 7 -6.55 32.53 -25.90
C ALA A 7 -7.13 31.12 -25.58
N PRO A 8 -7.42 30.30 -26.59
CA PRO A 8 -8.00 28.97 -26.36
C PRO A 8 -6.98 28.00 -25.74
N ARG A 9 -7.39 27.36 -24.65
CA ARG A 9 -6.65 26.25 -24.05
C ARG A 9 -6.61 25.06 -25.01
N ASN A 10 -5.41 24.64 -25.34
CA ASN A 10 -5.11 23.44 -26.10
C ASN A 10 -5.65 22.19 -25.33
N ARG A 11 -6.63 21.49 -25.90
CA ARG A 11 -7.16 20.25 -25.35
C ARG A 11 -6.18 19.14 -25.69
N GLY A 12 -5.48 18.66 -24.66
CA GLY A 12 -4.61 17.51 -24.74
C GLY A 12 -5.30 16.27 -25.31
N SER A 13 -4.56 15.55 -26.09
CA SER A 13 -4.89 14.33 -26.80
C SER A 13 -5.53 13.27 -25.89
N ARG A 14 -6.75 12.84 -26.25
CA ARG A 14 -7.39 11.64 -25.68
C ARG A 14 -6.56 10.42 -26.07
N ALA A 15 -6.06 9.69 -25.11
CA ALA A 15 -5.51 8.37 -25.31
C ALA A 15 -6.61 7.45 -25.89
N HIS A 16 -6.40 6.97 -27.11
CA HIS A 16 -7.25 5.98 -27.76
C HIS A 16 -6.92 4.59 -27.17
N TRP A 17 -7.84 4.04 -26.41
CA TRP A 17 -7.81 2.64 -26.01
C TRP A 17 -8.34 1.81 -27.18
N SER A 18 -7.46 1.22 -27.98
CA SER A 18 -7.85 0.24 -28.99
C SER A 18 -7.94 -1.16 -28.34
N LYS A 19 -9.09 -1.81 -28.51
CA LYS A 19 -9.25 -3.24 -28.27
C LYS A 19 -8.31 -3.99 -29.21
N VAL A 20 -7.35 -4.73 -28.67
CA VAL A 20 -6.50 -5.66 -29.42
C VAL A 20 -7.22 -7.00 -29.46
N GLU A 21 -7.70 -7.40 -30.63
CA GLU A 21 -8.12 -8.78 -30.92
C GLU A 21 -6.86 -9.65 -31.12
N PRO A 22 -6.87 -10.93 -30.74
CA PRO A 22 -5.72 -11.81 -30.91
C PRO A 22 -5.61 -12.25 -32.38
N ALA A 23 -4.62 -11.72 -33.11
CA ALA A 23 -4.20 -12.30 -34.36
C ALA A 23 -3.27 -13.49 -34.08
N GLY A 24 -3.60 -14.62 -34.69
CA GLY A 24 -2.90 -15.90 -34.54
C GLY A 24 -1.58 -16.01 -35.29
N ASN A 25 -0.80 -16.95 -34.80
CA ASN A 25 0.20 -17.82 -35.46
C ASN A 25 1.58 -17.28 -35.86
N ASP A 26 2.56 -17.77 -35.04
CA ASP A 26 3.76 -18.49 -35.48
C ASP A 26 4.75 -17.84 -36.48
N ILE A 27 5.62 -16.95 -35.97
CA ILE A 27 6.99 -16.80 -36.50
C ILE A 27 8.02 -16.49 -35.38
N ILE A 28 7.94 -17.01 -34.21
CA ILE A 28 8.92 -16.74 -33.11
C ILE A 28 9.60 -18.04 -32.61
N SER A 29 9.92 -18.97 -33.49
CA SER A 29 10.64 -20.18 -33.08
C SER A 29 12.05 -20.35 -33.71
N LEU A 30 12.66 -19.31 -34.26
CA LEU A 30 13.94 -19.42 -34.96
C LEU A 30 15.10 -18.63 -34.35
N PHE A 31 14.94 -18.01 -33.17
CA PHE A 31 16.06 -17.43 -32.45
C PHE A 31 16.35 -18.23 -31.20
N PRO A 32 17.63 -18.65 -30.94
CA PRO A 32 17.98 -19.25 -29.65
C PRO A 32 17.65 -18.26 -28.56
N PRO A 33 17.29 -18.75 -27.34
CA PRO A 33 16.97 -17.86 -26.23
C PRO A 33 18.19 -16.97 -25.95
N LEU A 34 18.15 -15.75 -26.45
CA LEU A 34 19.08 -14.71 -26.07
C LEU A 34 19.17 -14.76 -24.53
N PHE A 35 20.37 -14.91 -24.01
CA PHE A 35 20.68 -14.86 -22.59
C PHE A 35 19.81 -13.79 -21.94
N ARG A 36 18.74 -14.20 -21.26
CA ARG A 36 17.97 -13.31 -20.38
C ARG A 36 18.94 -12.91 -19.27
N VAL A 37 19.54 -11.74 -19.39
CA VAL A 37 20.21 -11.13 -18.25
C VAL A 37 19.11 -11.02 -17.19
N PRO A 38 19.23 -11.71 -16.05
CA PRO A 38 18.22 -11.61 -15.02
C PRO A 38 18.12 -10.14 -14.63
N ILE A 39 16.97 -9.53 -14.86
CA ILE A 39 16.71 -8.19 -14.35
C ILE A 39 16.82 -8.33 -12.84
N LEU A 40 17.87 -7.75 -12.25
CA LEU A 40 18.10 -7.73 -10.81
C LEU A 40 16.99 -6.88 -10.20
N MET A 41 15.83 -7.50 -9.92
CA MET A 41 14.67 -6.77 -9.43
C MET A 41 14.77 -6.53 -7.93
N LYS A 42 14.87 -5.27 -7.55
CA LYS A 42 14.76 -4.79 -6.17
C LYS A 42 13.31 -4.41 -5.88
N ILE A 43 12.79 -4.85 -4.75
CA ILE A 43 11.46 -4.48 -4.26
C ILE A 43 11.61 -3.62 -3.01
N LEU A 44 10.96 -2.46 -3.00
CA LEU A 44 10.81 -1.61 -1.83
C LEU A 44 9.45 -1.92 -1.19
N VAL A 45 9.45 -2.21 0.13
CA VAL A 45 8.23 -2.54 0.86
C VAL A 45 8.06 -1.57 2.03
N PRO A 46 7.29 -0.49 1.84
CA PRO A 46 6.87 0.38 2.94
C PRO A 46 5.97 -0.38 3.92
N ILE A 47 6.24 -0.22 5.22
CA ILE A 47 5.45 -0.81 6.30
C ILE A 47 5.17 0.24 7.37
N LYS A 48 4.00 0.15 8.01
CA LYS A 48 3.59 1.05 9.09
C LYS A 48 3.45 0.31 10.41
N ARG A 49 3.94 0.92 11.50
CA ARG A 49 3.69 0.49 12.86
C ARG A 49 2.36 1.07 13.31
N VAL A 50 1.41 0.22 13.67
CA VAL A 50 0.04 0.59 14.07
C VAL A 50 -0.32 -0.06 15.40
N VAL A 51 -1.40 0.40 16.04
CA VAL A 51 -1.99 -0.30 17.19
C VAL A 51 -2.45 -1.69 16.72
N ASP A 52 -2.08 -2.74 17.48
CA ASP A 52 -2.48 -4.12 17.17
C ASP A 52 -4.02 -4.22 17.11
N TYR A 53 -4.53 -4.86 16.06
CA TYR A 53 -5.98 -4.96 15.80
C TYR A 53 -6.77 -5.69 16.90
N ASN A 54 -6.13 -6.43 17.80
CA ASN A 54 -6.76 -7.04 18.97
C ASN A 54 -6.90 -6.06 20.14
N VAL A 55 -6.26 -4.90 20.09
CA VAL A 55 -6.33 -3.89 21.16
C VAL A 55 -7.62 -3.09 21.02
N LYS A 56 -8.38 -2.99 22.12
CA LYS A 56 -9.51 -2.07 22.18
C LYS A 56 -9.00 -0.64 22.31
N VAL A 57 -9.09 0.12 21.22
CA VAL A 57 -8.69 1.52 21.15
C VAL A 57 -9.54 2.39 22.08
N ARG A 58 -8.91 3.38 22.72
CA ARG A 58 -9.57 4.39 23.57
C ARG A 58 -9.19 5.78 23.11
N VAL A 59 -10.11 6.71 23.24
CA VAL A 59 -9.86 8.13 23.00
C VAL A 59 -9.21 8.75 24.24
N LYS A 60 -8.23 9.63 24.03
CA LYS A 60 -7.65 10.41 25.12
C LYS A 60 -8.72 11.27 25.80
N PRO A 61 -8.63 11.52 27.13
CA PRO A 61 -9.64 12.31 27.85
C PRO A 61 -9.84 13.71 27.30
N ASP A 62 -8.81 14.32 26.72
CA ASP A 62 -8.84 15.64 26.09
C ASP A 62 -9.39 15.65 24.66
N GLY A 63 -9.68 14.47 24.09
CA GLY A 63 -10.17 14.32 22.71
C GLY A 63 -9.17 14.68 21.63
N THR A 64 -7.88 14.82 21.94
CA THR A 64 -6.84 15.19 20.97
C THR A 64 -6.38 14.04 20.07
N GLY A 65 -6.73 12.81 20.42
CA GLY A 65 -6.31 11.62 19.66
C GLY A 65 -6.67 10.32 20.33
N VAL A 66 -6.11 9.25 19.82
CA VAL A 66 -6.18 7.91 20.39
C VAL A 66 -5.11 7.74 21.46
N ASP A 67 -5.47 7.09 22.58
CA ASP A 67 -4.51 6.72 23.62
C ASP A 67 -3.69 5.52 23.15
N THR A 68 -2.43 5.77 22.82
CA THR A 68 -1.45 4.76 22.41
C THR A 68 -0.44 4.42 23.50
N ALA A 69 -0.60 4.97 24.72
CA ALA A 69 0.31 4.69 25.82
C ALA A 69 0.17 3.24 26.29
N ASN A 70 1.30 2.51 26.33
CA ASN A 70 1.36 1.12 26.81
C ASN A 70 0.44 0.12 26.09
N VAL A 71 0.05 0.40 24.86
CA VAL A 71 -0.70 -0.54 24.02
C VAL A 71 0.25 -1.36 23.15
N LYS A 72 -0.15 -2.59 22.84
CA LYS A 72 0.59 -3.42 21.89
C LYS A 72 0.53 -2.80 20.51
N MET A 73 1.70 -2.67 19.88
CA MET A 73 1.84 -2.21 18.50
C MET A 73 2.27 -3.38 17.62
N SER A 74 1.88 -3.36 16.35
CA SER A 74 2.21 -4.38 15.36
C SER A 74 2.48 -3.78 13.99
N MET A 75 2.91 -4.59 13.03
CA MET A 75 2.89 -4.21 11.61
C MET A 75 1.44 -4.12 11.14
N ASN A 76 1.15 -3.15 10.30
CA ASN A 76 -0.16 -3.06 9.65
C ASN A 76 -0.46 -4.34 8.86
N PRO A 77 -1.63 -4.98 9.03
CA PRO A 77 -1.95 -6.25 8.37
C PRO A 77 -1.83 -6.23 6.84
N PHE A 78 -2.19 -5.13 6.20
CA PHE A 78 -2.02 -5.00 4.74
C PHE A 78 -0.55 -4.94 4.32
N ASP A 79 0.33 -4.43 5.19
CA ASP A 79 1.76 -4.40 4.92
C ASP A 79 2.40 -5.77 5.14
N GLU A 80 1.87 -6.60 6.05
CA GLU A 80 2.27 -8.01 6.18
C GLU A 80 2.03 -8.78 4.88
N ILE A 81 0.88 -8.54 4.22
CA ILE A 81 0.57 -9.08 2.89
C ILE A 81 1.59 -8.61 1.84
N ALA A 82 1.96 -7.32 1.88
CA ALA A 82 2.95 -6.76 0.95
C ALA A 82 4.35 -7.38 1.14
N VAL A 83 4.78 -7.56 2.38
CA VAL A 83 6.05 -8.24 2.72
C VAL A 83 6.02 -9.69 2.23
N GLU A 84 4.95 -10.43 2.49
CA GLU A 84 4.78 -11.81 2.04
C GLU A 84 4.87 -11.93 0.52
N GLU A 85 4.21 -11.02 -0.22
CA GLU A 85 4.27 -11.05 -1.69
C GLU A 85 5.68 -10.81 -2.21
N ALA A 86 6.39 -9.83 -1.64
CA ALA A 86 7.78 -9.57 -2.00
C ALA A 86 8.67 -10.80 -1.73
N VAL A 87 8.46 -11.50 -0.60
CA VAL A 87 9.19 -12.73 -0.27
C VAL A 87 8.88 -13.84 -1.25
N ARG A 88 7.61 -14.03 -1.62
CA ARG A 88 7.20 -15.03 -2.64
C ARG A 88 7.82 -14.73 -4.01
N LEU A 89 7.88 -13.47 -4.43
CA LEU A 89 8.55 -13.07 -5.67
C LEU A 89 10.05 -13.37 -5.62
N LYS A 90 10.69 -13.21 -4.48
CA LYS A 90 12.09 -13.56 -4.29
C LYS A 90 12.32 -15.08 -4.31
N GLU A 91 11.48 -15.85 -3.65
CA GLU A 91 11.53 -17.32 -3.67
C GLU A 91 11.34 -17.91 -5.08
N LYS A 92 10.55 -17.22 -5.92
CA LYS A 92 10.40 -17.56 -7.35
C LYS A 92 11.59 -17.14 -8.21
N GLY A 93 12.62 -16.50 -7.64
CA GLY A 93 13.80 -15.99 -8.36
C GLY A 93 13.49 -14.75 -9.23
N ILE A 94 12.36 -14.09 -9.03
CA ILE A 94 11.95 -12.87 -9.74
C ILE A 94 12.61 -11.65 -9.10
N ALA A 95 12.59 -11.55 -7.77
CA ALA A 95 13.25 -10.49 -7.02
C ALA A 95 14.60 -10.98 -6.45
N THR A 96 15.57 -10.08 -6.38
CA THR A 96 16.91 -10.35 -5.83
C THR A 96 17.11 -9.69 -4.48
N GLU A 97 16.48 -8.57 -4.22
CA GLU A 97 16.60 -7.82 -2.98
C GLU A 97 15.24 -7.25 -2.54
N ILE A 98 14.95 -7.39 -1.25
CA ILE A 98 13.77 -6.81 -0.59
C ILE A 98 14.24 -5.82 0.47
N VAL A 99 13.82 -4.56 0.33
CA VAL A 99 14.14 -3.47 1.25
C VAL A 99 12.86 -3.06 1.98
N ALA A 100 12.77 -3.35 3.27
CA ALA A 100 11.66 -2.87 4.10
C ALA A 100 11.92 -1.42 4.55
N VAL A 101 10.91 -0.58 4.49
CA VAL A 101 11.01 0.84 4.89
C VAL A 101 9.91 1.20 5.86
N THR A 102 10.23 1.97 6.90
CA THR A 102 9.22 2.60 7.75
C THR A 102 9.59 4.06 8.03
N CYS A 103 8.59 4.90 8.23
CA CYS A 103 8.77 6.30 8.61
C CYS A 103 8.10 6.54 9.97
N GLY A 104 8.81 7.13 10.93
CA GLY A 104 8.26 7.44 12.24
C GLY A 104 9.30 7.40 13.35
N VAL A 105 8.85 7.23 14.58
CA VAL A 105 9.69 7.26 15.78
C VAL A 105 10.66 6.07 15.85
N ALA A 106 11.73 6.17 16.63
CA ALA A 106 12.74 5.13 16.81
C ALA A 106 12.15 3.73 17.11
N ALA A 107 11.03 3.65 17.84
CA ALA A 107 10.34 2.40 18.16
C ALA A 107 9.82 1.64 16.92
N CYS A 108 9.72 2.28 15.74
CA CYS A 108 9.36 1.61 14.48
C CYS A 108 10.42 0.58 14.03
N GLN A 109 11.63 0.60 14.61
CA GLN A 109 12.64 -0.43 14.39
C GLN A 109 12.14 -1.84 14.72
N GLU A 110 11.25 -1.99 15.71
CA GLU A 110 10.68 -3.29 16.08
C GLU A 110 9.88 -3.90 14.92
N THR A 111 9.08 -3.05 14.24
CA THR A 111 8.30 -3.46 13.06
C THR A 111 9.21 -3.84 11.89
N LEU A 112 10.30 -3.09 11.68
CA LEU A 112 11.32 -3.45 10.68
C LEU A 112 12.01 -4.79 11.01
N ARG A 113 12.31 -5.08 12.29
CA ARG A 113 12.85 -6.38 12.69
C ARG A 113 11.89 -7.52 12.38
N THR A 114 10.57 -7.27 12.47
CA THR A 114 9.55 -8.25 12.05
C THR A 114 9.63 -8.50 10.55
N ALA A 115 9.68 -7.46 9.72
CA ALA A 115 9.82 -7.61 8.26
C ALA A 115 11.12 -8.35 7.88
N LEU A 116 12.21 -8.06 8.55
CA LEU A 116 13.49 -8.78 8.36
C LEU A 116 13.39 -10.26 8.74
N ALA A 117 12.61 -10.60 9.78
CA ALA A 117 12.35 -11.97 10.18
C ALA A 117 11.44 -12.72 9.20
N LEU A 118 10.52 -12.04 8.56
CA LEU A 118 9.65 -12.58 7.52
C LEU A 118 10.39 -12.85 6.21
N GLY A 119 11.51 -12.15 5.94
CA GLY A 119 12.31 -12.44 4.76
C GLY A 119 12.95 -11.24 4.06
N ALA A 120 12.65 -10.00 4.44
CA ALA A 120 13.33 -8.83 3.90
C ALA A 120 14.86 -8.93 4.14
N ASP A 121 15.66 -8.38 3.22
CA ASP A 121 17.13 -8.49 3.27
C ASP A 121 17.75 -7.41 4.15
N ARG A 122 17.28 -6.19 4.01
CA ARG A 122 17.68 -5.05 4.83
C ARG A 122 16.50 -4.12 5.08
N ALA A 123 16.70 -3.16 5.95
CA ALA A 123 15.65 -2.23 6.32
C ALA A 123 16.17 -0.79 6.39
N ILE A 124 15.25 0.17 6.20
CA ILE A 124 15.52 1.60 6.33
C ILE A 124 14.46 2.21 7.26
N LEU A 125 14.94 2.87 8.33
CA LEU A 125 14.11 3.72 9.17
C LEU A 125 14.30 5.18 8.75
N VAL A 126 13.22 5.85 8.36
CA VAL A 126 13.19 7.31 8.28
C VAL A 126 12.70 7.82 9.63
N GLU A 127 13.64 8.16 10.51
CA GLU A 127 13.34 8.53 11.89
C GLU A 127 12.84 9.97 11.99
N THR A 128 11.71 10.16 12.62
CA THR A 128 11.13 11.47 12.92
C THR A 128 10.08 11.37 14.01
N ASP A 129 9.98 12.40 14.87
CA ASP A 129 8.93 12.54 15.86
C ASP A 129 7.72 13.33 15.33
N VAL A 130 7.80 13.85 14.11
CA VAL A 130 6.67 14.52 13.46
C VAL A 130 5.59 13.51 13.11
N GLU A 131 4.34 13.81 13.43
CA GLU A 131 3.20 13.03 12.96
C GLU A 131 3.08 13.13 11.44
N LEU A 132 3.35 12.03 10.76
CA LEU A 132 3.41 11.98 9.30
C LEU A 132 2.03 11.76 8.69
N GLN A 133 1.67 12.61 7.75
CA GLN A 133 0.48 12.47 6.90
C GLN A 133 0.82 11.73 5.60
N PRO A 134 -0.17 11.12 4.90
CA PRO A 134 0.08 10.30 3.71
C PRO A 134 0.96 10.95 2.64
N LEU A 135 0.75 12.25 2.35
CA LEU A 135 1.58 12.98 1.37
C LEU A 135 3.03 13.14 1.81
N ALA A 136 3.27 13.38 3.11
CA ALA A 136 4.63 13.47 3.63
C ALA A 136 5.35 12.12 3.51
N VAL A 137 4.67 11.03 3.86
CA VAL A 137 5.19 9.67 3.68
C VAL A 137 5.47 9.38 2.20
N ALA A 138 4.54 9.72 1.29
CA ALA A 138 4.73 9.51 -0.15
C ALA A 138 5.97 10.27 -0.68
N LYS A 139 6.23 11.49 -0.22
CA LYS A 139 7.43 12.28 -0.57
C LYS A 139 8.71 11.63 -0.04
N LEU A 140 8.71 11.15 1.20
CA LEU A 140 9.86 10.44 1.79
C LEU A 140 10.16 9.16 1.02
N LEU A 141 9.11 8.39 0.67
CA LEU A 141 9.26 7.20 -0.14
C LEU A 141 9.76 7.52 -1.55
N ALA A 142 9.29 8.60 -2.19
CA ALA A 142 9.78 9.03 -3.50
C ALA A 142 11.29 9.37 -3.45
N ALA A 143 11.75 10.05 -2.41
CA ALA A 143 13.18 10.32 -2.21
C ALA A 143 13.99 9.02 -2.05
N LEU A 144 13.47 8.05 -1.30
CA LEU A 144 14.09 6.73 -1.14
C LEU A 144 14.07 5.93 -2.45
N VAL A 145 13.01 6.00 -3.24
CA VAL A 145 12.95 5.39 -4.58
C VAL A 145 14.05 5.97 -5.46
N GLY A 146 14.29 7.28 -5.42
CA GLY A 146 15.39 7.93 -6.12
C GLY A 146 16.77 7.42 -5.69
N LYS A 147 16.98 7.09 -4.40
CA LYS A 147 18.23 6.54 -3.86
C LYS A 147 18.38 5.05 -4.17
N GLU A 148 17.32 4.27 -3.93
CA GLU A 148 17.33 2.81 -3.97
C GLU A 148 17.13 2.22 -5.36
N GLN A 149 16.48 2.95 -6.26
CA GLN A 149 16.18 2.53 -7.63
C GLN A 149 15.47 1.16 -7.71
N PRO A 150 14.38 0.93 -6.94
CA PRO A 150 13.62 -0.30 -7.03
C PRO A 150 12.86 -0.37 -8.36
N GLN A 151 12.55 -1.58 -8.82
CA GLN A 151 11.70 -1.81 -9.97
C GLN A 151 10.22 -1.98 -9.57
N LEU A 152 9.98 -2.26 -8.29
CA LEU A 152 8.63 -2.45 -7.77
C LEU A 152 8.54 -1.90 -6.34
N VAL A 153 7.48 -1.16 -6.06
CA VAL A 153 7.09 -0.81 -4.70
C VAL A 153 5.79 -1.55 -4.39
N ILE A 154 5.79 -2.36 -3.34
CA ILE A 154 4.59 -3.04 -2.84
C ILE A 154 4.33 -2.56 -1.42
N LEU A 155 3.14 -2.03 -1.16
CA LEU A 155 2.72 -1.58 0.18
C LEU A 155 1.27 -2.00 0.44
N GLY A 156 0.85 -1.97 1.68
CA GLY A 156 -0.56 -2.17 2.02
C GLY A 156 -1.47 -1.13 1.35
N LYS A 157 -2.69 -1.52 0.98
CA LYS A 157 -3.65 -0.58 0.37
C LYS A 157 -4.00 0.58 1.31
N GLN A 158 -4.02 0.31 2.61
CA GLN A 158 -4.36 1.26 3.67
C GLN A 158 -3.73 0.84 4.99
N ALA A 159 -3.70 1.71 5.98
CA ALA A 159 -3.34 1.39 7.35
C ALA A 159 -4.60 1.36 8.23
N ILE A 160 -4.68 0.41 9.16
CA ILE A 160 -5.89 0.19 9.99
C ILE A 160 -6.12 1.26 11.05
N ASP A 161 -5.16 2.16 11.25
CA ASP A 161 -5.25 3.24 12.23
C ASP A 161 -5.91 4.52 11.68
N ASP A 162 -5.76 4.79 10.38
CA ASP A 162 -6.29 6.00 9.75
C ASP A 162 -7.19 5.75 8.53
N ASP A 163 -7.15 4.54 7.97
CA ASP A 163 -7.89 4.14 6.76
C ASP A 163 -7.79 5.13 5.59
N ALA A 164 -6.72 5.93 5.54
CA ALA A 164 -6.59 7.02 4.57
C ALA A 164 -6.51 6.52 3.12
N ASN A 165 -5.88 5.36 2.87
CA ASN A 165 -5.74 4.74 1.54
C ASN A 165 -5.21 5.71 0.46
N GLN A 166 -4.18 6.47 0.75
CA GLN A 166 -3.68 7.53 -0.12
C GLN A 166 -2.20 7.41 -0.47
N THR A 167 -1.38 6.83 0.41
CA THR A 167 0.09 6.86 0.29
C THR A 167 0.59 6.23 -1.00
N GLY A 168 0.10 5.06 -1.38
CA GLY A 168 0.54 4.36 -2.59
C GLY A 168 0.19 5.13 -3.87
N GLN A 169 -1.02 5.65 -3.96
CA GLN A 169 -1.49 6.43 -5.10
C GLN A 169 -0.74 7.76 -5.23
N MET A 170 -0.48 8.45 -4.11
CA MET A 170 0.33 9.67 -4.08
C MET A 170 1.77 9.39 -4.49
N LEU A 171 2.36 8.28 -4.03
CA LEU A 171 3.70 7.87 -4.42
C LEU A 171 3.79 7.61 -5.93
N ALA A 172 2.85 6.85 -6.49
CA ALA A 172 2.82 6.58 -7.92
C ALA A 172 2.72 7.87 -8.75
N ALA A 173 1.88 8.82 -8.32
CA ALA A 173 1.74 10.11 -8.97
C ALA A 173 3.01 10.97 -8.87
N LEU A 174 3.72 10.97 -7.73
CA LEU A 174 4.97 11.70 -7.55
C LEU A 174 6.11 11.14 -8.41
N LEU A 175 6.08 9.83 -8.69
CA LEU A 175 7.09 9.14 -9.49
C LEU A 175 6.75 9.11 -10.99
N ASP A 176 5.53 9.49 -11.37
CA ASP A 176 4.97 9.28 -12.72
C ASP A 176 5.04 7.79 -13.13
N TRP A 177 4.77 6.90 -12.16
CA TRP A 177 4.80 5.46 -12.36
C TRP A 177 3.38 4.89 -12.49
N PRO A 178 3.20 3.81 -13.27
CA PRO A 178 1.96 3.06 -13.27
C PRO A 178 1.67 2.49 -11.88
N GLN A 179 0.38 2.33 -11.58
CA GLN A 179 -0.07 1.79 -10.31
C GLN A 179 -1.19 0.77 -10.49
N ALA A 180 -1.22 -0.19 -9.57
CA ALA A 180 -2.38 -1.06 -9.36
C ALA A 180 -2.75 -1.06 -7.88
N ALA A 181 -3.88 -0.44 -7.56
CA ALA A 181 -4.41 -0.41 -6.20
C ALA A 181 -5.32 -1.61 -5.94
N PHE A 182 -5.37 -2.09 -4.67
CA PHE A 182 -6.20 -3.22 -4.21
C PHE A 182 -5.87 -4.55 -4.90
N ALA A 183 -4.58 -4.86 -5.08
CA ALA A 183 -4.15 -6.08 -5.75
C ALA A 183 -4.57 -7.33 -4.97
N SER A 184 -5.27 -8.26 -5.64
CA SER A 184 -5.61 -9.60 -5.14
C SER A 184 -4.86 -10.72 -5.88
N LYS A 185 -4.15 -10.39 -6.97
CA LYS A 185 -3.17 -11.26 -7.63
C LYS A 185 -2.12 -10.42 -8.33
N LEU A 186 -0.85 -10.87 -8.28
CA LEU A 186 0.28 -10.20 -8.92
C LEU A 186 1.12 -11.24 -9.65
N ASP A 187 1.25 -11.08 -10.95
CA ASP A 187 2.13 -11.87 -11.80
C ASP A 187 3.16 -10.94 -12.46
N ILE A 188 4.45 -11.27 -12.35
CA ILE A 188 5.55 -10.51 -12.95
C ILE A 188 6.20 -11.36 -14.03
N ALA A 189 6.25 -10.85 -15.25
CA ALA A 189 6.92 -11.49 -16.39
C ALA A 189 7.38 -10.45 -17.41
N ASP A 190 8.46 -10.75 -18.11
CA ASP A 190 8.94 -9.98 -19.28
C ASP A 190 9.11 -8.47 -19.05
N GLY A 191 9.52 -8.08 -17.84
CA GLY A 191 9.70 -6.68 -17.44
C GLY A 191 8.39 -5.91 -17.24
N GLY A 192 7.28 -6.62 -17.11
CA GLY A 192 5.95 -6.07 -16.82
C GLY A 192 5.26 -6.76 -15.65
N ALA A 193 4.13 -6.21 -15.27
CA ALA A 193 3.25 -6.75 -14.25
C ALA A 193 1.83 -6.93 -14.80
N THR A 194 1.20 -8.04 -14.46
CA THR A 194 -0.24 -8.28 -14.62
C THR A 194 -0.85 -8.36 -13.23
N VAL A 195 -1.75 -7.46 -12.92
CA VAL A 195 -2.37 -7.36 -11.59
C VAL A 195 -3.88 -7.52 -11.71
N LYS A 196 -4.45 -8.47 -10.94
CA LYS A 196 -5.88 -8.52 -10.70
C LYS A 196 -6.19 -7.71 -9.44
N ARG A 197 -7.10 -6.80 -9.54
CA ARG A 197 -7.47 -5.87 -8.46
C ARG A 197 -8.95 -5.96 -8.11
N GLU A 198 -9.24 -5.70 -6.84
CA GLU A 198 -10.61 -5.65 -6.32
C GLU A 198 -11.21 -4.27 -6.63
N VAL A 199 -12.42 -4.26 -7.20
CA VAL A 199 -13.21 -3.04 -7.46
C VAL A 199 -14.66 -3.28 -7.05
N ASP A 200 -15.45 -2.23 -6.84
CA ASP A 200 -16.84 -2.36 -6.35
C ASP A 200 -17.72 -3.26 -7.24
N GLY A 201 -17.49 -3.25 -8.54
CA GLY A 201 -18.22 -4.10 -9.50
C GLY A 201 -17.67 -5.51 -9.69
N GLY A 202 -16.59 -5.90 -8.98
CA GLY A 202 -15.97 -7.23 -9.11
C GLY A 202 -14.44 -7.17 -9.23
N LEU A 203 -13.89 -7.78 -10.27
CA LEU A 203 -12.44 -7.86 -10.49
C LEU A 203 -12.04 -7.18 -11.79
N GLU A 204 -10.96 -6.43 -11.73
CA GLU A 204 -10.33 -5.80 -12.90
C GLU A 204 -8.91 -6.34 -13.07
N THR A 205 -8.50 -6.60 -14.30
CA THR A 205 -7.11 -6.99 -14.61
C THR A 205 -6.44 -5.86 -15.37
N VAL A 206 -5.32 -5.37 -14.84
CA VAL A 206 -4.49 -4.33 -15.46
C VAL A 206 -3.10 -4.87 -15.78
N GLN A 207 -2.49 -4.36 -16.84
CA GLN A 207 -1.12 -4.71 -17.25
C GLN A 207 -0.32 -3.43 -17.49
N PHE A 208 0.93 -3.44 -17.05
CA PHE A 208 1.83 -2.32 -17.21
C PHE A 208 3.30 -2.76 -17.16
N LYS A 209 4.19 -1.89 -17.65
CA LYS A 209 5.63 -2.09 -17.54
C LYS A 209 6.15 -1.65 -16.18
N LEU A 210 7.23 -2.29 -15.72
CA LEU A 210 7.98 -1.83 -14.55
C LEU A 210 8.91 -0.65 -14.95
N PRO A 211 9.22 0.28 -14.02
CA PRO A 211 8.86 0.24 -12.59
C PRO A 211 7.40 0.63 -12.31
N ALA A 212 6.88 0.20 -11.14
CA ALA A 212 5.48 0.42 -10.77
C ALA A 212 5.24 0.42 -9.24
N VAL A 213 4.06 0.91 -8.83
CA VAL A 213 3.56 0.86 -7.46
C VAL A 213 2.35 -0.06 -7.40
N VAL A 214 2.34 -1.00 -6.47
CA VAL A 214 1.23 -1.93 -6.23
C VAL A 214 0.78 -1.80 -4.77
N THR A 215 -0.53 -1.66 -4.53
CA THR A 215 -1.06 -1.71 -3.17
C THR A 215 -1.80 -3.03 -2.94
N ALA A 216 -1.44 -3.72 -1.86
CA ALA A 216 -1.90 -5.07 -1.54
C ALA A 216 -3.26 -5.05 -0.83
N ASP A 217 -4.21 -5.85 -1.33
CA ASP A 217 -5.43 -6.23 -0.62
C ASP A 217 -5.19 -7.49 0.23
N LEU A 218 -6.02 -7.73 1.24
CA LEU A 218 -5.94 -8.94 2.08
C LEU A 218 -6.11 -10.25 1.30
N ARG A 219 -6.69 -10.20 0.11
CA ARG A 219 -6.92 -11.37 -0.76
C ARG A 219 -5.70 -11.75 -1.59
N LEU A 220 -4.62 -10.95 -1.58
CA LEU A 220 -3.43 -11.19 -2.40
C LEU A 220 -2.72 -12.48 -1.98
N ASN A 221 -2.57 -12.69 -0.69
CA ASN A 221 -1.94 -13.88 -0.10
C ASN A 221 -2.28 -14.03 1.38
N GLU A 222 -1.78 -15.11 1.98
CA GLU A 222 -1.79 -15.33 3.43
C GLU A 222 -0.35 -15.20 3.94
N PRO A 223 -0.07 -14.26 4.89
CA PRO A 223 1.26 -14.05 5.42
C PRO A 223 1.76 -15.25 6.22
N ARG A 224 3.04 -15.56 6.06
CA ARG A 224 3.75 -16.55 6.89
C ARG A 224 4.01 -16.03 8.29
N TYR A 225 4.20 -16.94 9.23
CA TYR A 225 4.71 -16.60 10.55
C TYR A 225 6.25 -16.61 10.57
N ALA A 226 6.82 -15.63 11.28
CA ALA A 226 8.27 -15.62 11.52
C ALA A 226 8.66 -16.78 12.45
N THR A 227 9.62 -17.61 12.02
CA THR A 227 10.16 -18.68 12.85
C THR A 227 11.19 -18.14 13.84
N LEU A 228 11.38 -18.80 14.97
CA LEU A 228 12.37 -18.38 15.97
C LEU A 228 13.80 -18.25 15.39
N PRO A 229 14.30 -19.17 14.54
CA PRO A 229 15.58 -19.00 13.87
C PRO A 229 15.65 -17.74 13.01
N ASN A 230 14.58 -17.40 12.31
CA ASN A 230 14.52 -16.21 11.45
C ASN A 230 14.49 -14.92 12.28
N ILE A 231 13.80 -14.91 13.43
CA ILE A 231 13.83 -13.80 14.39
C ILE A 231 15.25 -13.56 14.89
N MET A 232 15.98 -14.62 15.22
CA MET A 232 17.38 -14.53 15.67
C MET A 232 18.30 -14.01 14.55
N LYS A 233 18.11 -14.47 13.30
CA LYS A 233 18.86 -13.98 12.14
C LYS A 233 18.55 -12.50 11.84
N ALA A 234 17.29 -12.08 11.98
CA ALA A 234 16.84 -10.71 11.73
C ALA A 234 17.58 -9.67 12.59
N LYS A 235 18.00 -10.03 13.81
CA LYS A 235 18.80 -9.13 14.67
C LYS A 235 20.14 -8.71 14.06
N LYS A 236 20.69 -9.52 13.16
CA LYS A 236 21.99 -9.28 12.50
C LYS A 236 21.86 -8.68 11.10
N LYS A 237 20.64 -8.65 10.53
CA LYS A 237 20.43 -8.07 9.21
C LYS A 237 20.62 -6.56 9.22
N PRO A 238 21.12 -5.95 8.11
CA PRO A 238 21.38 -4.53 8.01
C PRO A 238 20.12 -3.69 8.23
N MET A 239 20.26 -2.62 9.00
CA MET A 239 19.23 -1.61 9.18
C MET A 239 19.89 -0.24 9.16
N GLU A 240 19.52 0.58 8.18
CA GLU A 240 19.95 1.97 8.04
C GLU A 240 18.95 2.89 8.72
N THR A 241 19.43 3.94 9.38
CA THR A 241 18.58 5.03 9.89
C THR A 241 18.93 6.31 9.15
N THR A 242 17.93 7.01 8.66
CA THR A 242 18.02 8.32 8.03
C THR A 242 16.92 9.21 8.60
N ASN A 243 16.79 10.46 8.12
CA ASN A 243 15.74 11.36 8.57
C ASN A 243 15.24 12.27 7.42
N PRO A 244 14.09 12.95 7.57
CA PRO A 244 13.53 13.80 6.53
C PRO A 244 14.48 14.90 6.02
N ALA A 245 15.27 15.52 6.92
CA ALA A 245 16.20 16.57 6.53
C ALA A 245 17.33 16.05 5.63
N THR A 246 17.88 14.87 5.94
CA THR A 246 18.88 14.20 5.10
C THR A 246 18.33 13.83 3.72
N LEU A 247 17.03 13.53 3.62
CA LEU A 247 16.34 13.25 2.37
C LEU A 247 15.88 14.51 1.64
N GLY A 248 16.05 15.70 2.24
CA GLY A 248 15.60 16.97 1.65
C GLY A 248 14.09 17.12 1.54
N VAL A 249 13.32 16.44 2.41
CA VAL A 249 11.85 16.40 2.34
C VAL A 249 11.22 17.21 3.47
N ASP A 250 10.34 18.15 3.11
CA ASP A 250 9.46 18.82 4.05
C ASP A 250 8.29 17.89 4.43
N VAL A 251 8.21 17.60 5.73
CA VAL A 251 7.17 16.75 6.34
C VAL A 251 6.20 17.52 7.21
N THR A 252 6.19 18.84 7.13
CA THR A 252 5.29 19.71 7.91
C THR A 252 3.83 19.26 7.73
N PRO A 253 3.11 18.97 8.82
CA PRO A 253 1.70 18.59 8.75
C PRO A 253 0.83 19.68 8.12
N ARG A 254 -0.10 19.28 7.25
CA ARG A 254 -1.02 20.20 6.56
C ARG A 254 -2.45 20.12 7.10
N LEU A 255 -2.76 19.07 7.83
CA LEU A 255 -4.04 18.85 8.47
C LEU A 255 -3.85 18.85 9.99
N THR A 256 -4.84 19.35 10.72
CA THR A 256 -4.86 19.32 12.18
C THR A 256 -6.10 18.54 12.62
N THR A 257 -5.90 17.54 13.47
CA THR A 257 -7.01 16.81 14.09
C THR A 257 -7.69 17.72 15.12
N VAL A 258 -8.91 18.14 14.83
CA VAL A 258 -9.67 19.04 15.70
C VAL A 258 -10.21 18.30 16.92
N ARG A 259 -10.75 17.09 16.70
CA ARG A 259 -11.34 16.28 17.78
C ARG A 259 -11.48 14.83 17.35
N VAL A 260 -11.22 13.92 18.31
CA VAL A 260 -11.48 12.49 18.21
C VAL A 260 -12.54 12.13 19.25
N VAL A 261 -13.54 11.35 18.86
CA VAL A 261 -14.61 10.86 19.74
C VAL A 261 -14.87 9.38 19.49
N GLU A 262 -15.34 8.68 20.50
CA GLU A 262 -15.81 7.30 20.30
C GLU A 262 -17.04 7.30 19.37
N PRO A 263 -17.20 6.27 18.51
CA PRO A 263 -18.37 6.15 17.67
C PRO A 263 -19.62 5.98 18.56
N PRO A 264 -20.77 6.52 18.15
CA PRO A 264 -22.00 6.37 18.92
C PRO A 264 -22.37 4.89 19.05
N LYS A 265 -22.85 4.49 20.21
CA LYS A 265 -23.33 3.12 20.43
C LYS A 265 -24.45 2.82 19.44
N ARG A 266 -24.28 1.77 18.66
CA ARG A 266 -25.35 1.30 17.77
C ARG A 266 -26.52 0.80 18.61
N LYS A 267 -27.72 1.30 18.33
CA LYS A 267 -28.95 0.71 18.89
C LYS A 267 -29.16 -0.65 18.24
N GLY A 268 -29.54 -1.64 19.04
CA GLY A 268 -29.94 -2.93 18.50
C GLY A 268 -31.13 -2.77 17.54
N GLY A 269 -31.17 -3.57 16.49
CA GLY A 269 -32.32 -3.62 15.59
C GLY A 269 -33.56 -4.18 16.30
N GLY A 270 -34.74 -3.79 15.85
CA GLY A 270 -36.00 -4.39 16.29
C GLY A 270 -36.13 -5.83 15.76
N LYS A 271 -36.69 -6.73 16.55
CA LYS A 271 -37.15 -8.04 16.03
C LYS A 271 -38.42 -7.82 15.20
N VAL A 272 -38.56 -8.56 14.12
CA VAL A 272 -39.78 -8.60 13.31
C VAL A 272 -40.48 -9.95 13.50
N ALA A 273 -41.77 -10.01 13.32
CA ALA A 273 -42.57 -11.22 13.54
C ALA A 273 -42.32 -12.26 12.46
N ASP A 274 -42.20 -11.82 11.20
CA ASP A 274 -42.05 -12.70 10.05
C ASP A 274 -41.27 -12.02 8.90
N VAL A 275 -41.09 -12.77 7.80
CA VAL A 275 -40.38 -12.29 6.60
C VAL A 275 -41.15 -11.18 5.90
N GLN A 276 -42.49 -11.22 5.90
CA GLN A 276 -43.32 -10.19 5.26
C GLN A 276 -43.13 -8.84 5.93
N GLU A 277 -43.12 -8.79 7.27
CA GLU A 277 -42.82 -7.58 8.03
C GLU A 277 -41.40 -7.08 7.76
N LEU A 278 -40.41 -7.97 7.68
CA LEU A 278 -39.03 -7.60 7.35
C LEU A 278 -38.96 -6.93 5.97
N VAL A 279 -39.55 -7.54 4.95
CA VAL A 279 -39.58 -7.00 3.58
C VAL A 279 -40.31 -5.66 3.54
N ALA A 280 -41.46 -5.54 4.22
CA ALA A 280 -42.19 -4.28 4.31
C ALA A 280 -41.35 -3.16 4.94
N LYS A 281 -40.62 -3.43 6.03
CA LYS A 281 -39.75 -2.46 6.69
C LYS A 281 -38.55 -2.08 5.80
N LEU A 282 -37.91 -3.07 5.16
CA LEU A 282 -36.80 -2.81 4.26
C LEU A 282 -37.23 -1.94 3.06
N ARG A 283 -38.45 -2.15 2.54
CA ARG A 283 -39.00 -1.40 1.41
C ARG A 283 -39.51 -0.01 1.81
N ASN A 284 -40.34 0.07 2.86
CA ASN A 284 -41.10 1.28 3.15
C ASN A 284 -40.37 2.21 4.13
N GLU A 285 -39.65 1.67 5.12
CA GLU A 285 -38.94 2.44 6.15
C GLU A 285 -37.47 2.66 5.77
N ALA A 286 -36.72 1.59 5.52
CA ALA A 286 -35.30 1.67 5.22
C ALA A 286 -35.01 2.05 3.76
N LYS A 287 -35.94 1.79 2.82
CA LYS A 287 -35.85 2.10 1.37
C LYS A 287 -34.59 1.51 0.70
N VAL A 288 -34.18 0.32 1.13
CA VAL A 288 -32.98 -0.37 0.62
C VAL A 288 -33.29 -1.46 -0.39
N ILE A 289 -34.57 -1.80 -0.58
CA ILE A 289 -35.08 -2.71 -1.63
C ILE A 289 -36.29 -2.05 -2.33
N ASN A 290 -36.45 -2.34 -3.63
CA ASN A 290 -37.58 -1.91 -4.46
C ASN A 290 -38.82 -2.79 -4.28
#